data_4fceb55299b1044030577e24eaf0abad
#
_entry.id   4fceb55299b1044030577e24eaf0abad
#
_cell.length_a   1.000
_cell.length_b   1.000
_cell.length_c   1.000
_cell.angle_alpha   90.00
_cell.angle_beta   90.00
_cell.angle_gamma   90.00
#
_symmetry.space_group_name_H-M   'P 1'
#
loop_
_entity.id
_entity.type
_entity.pdbx_description
1 polymer ?
#
loop_
_entity_poly.entity_id
_entity_poly.type
_entity_poly.pdbx_seq_one_letter_code
_entity_poly.pdbx_strand_id
1 'polypeptide(L)'
;NGLEVIQENGKTRIKVNAKNSEISYLIDGIEYAPDSLKNGIPDEIATVNMITSPTNAKKSYVIINTKQKKGQFISYANGVLKYKYNKQEYTVNPEKLEEPALIINNRLTKSFNIDPIQIIQIRPASELERQLLGAPSAQVIIVTDKMGFLF
;
A
#
# COMPACT_ATOMS: atom_id res chain seq x y z
N ASN A 1 14.18 13.28 -3.65
CA ASN A 1 13.45 13.13 -2.41
C ASN A 1 14.08 12.18 -1.40
N GLY A 2 15.29 11.69 -1.68
CA GLY A 2 16.00 10.84 -0.74
C GLY A 2 15.71 9.36 -0.81
N LEU A 3 14.99 8.91 -1.82
CA LEU A 3 14.72 7.49 -2.04
C LEU A 3 15.35 7.00 -3.32
N GLU A 4 16.00 5.85 -3.24
CA GLU A 4 16.57 5.19 -4.40
C GLU A 4 16.25 3.70 -4.34
N VAL A 5 15.72 3.15 -5.41
CA VAL A 5 15.40 1.72 -5.51
C VAL A 5 16.45 1.04 -6.37
N ILE A 6 17.12 0.04 -5.81
CA ILE A 6 18.22 -0.64 -6.47
C ILE A 6 17.88 -2.12 -6.63
N GLN A 7 18.03 -2.64 -7.84
CA GLN A 7 17.89 -4.08 -8.11
C GLN A 7 19.27 -4.71 -8.09
N GLU A 8 19.43 -5.74 -7.26
CA GLU A 8 20.73 -6.36 -7.04
C GLU A 8 20.54 -7.83 -6.69
N ASN A 9 21.12 -8.71 -7.50
CA ASN A 9 21.06 -10.16 -7.26
C ASN A 9 19.64 -10.71 -7.10
N GLY A 10 18.72 -10.18 -7.90
CA GLY A 10 17.32 -10.61 -7.84
C GLY A 10 16.55 -10.08 -6.65
N LYS A 11 17.16 -9.18 -5.89
CA LYS A 11 16.51 -8.56 -4.73
C LYS A 11 16.42 -7.07 -4.89
N THR A 12 15.45 -6.48 -4.23
CA THR A 12 15.25 -5.04 -4.25
C THR A 12 15.78 -4.42 -2.97
N ARG A 13 16.60 -3.39 -3.11
CA ARG A 13 17.10 -2.62 -1.97
C ARG A 13 16.57 -1.20 -2.06
N ILE A 14 16.25 -0.64 -0.91
CA ILE A 14 15.83 0.75 -0.81
C ILE A 14 16.93 1.52 -0.10
N LYS A 15 17.44 2.54 -0.76
CA LYS A 15 18.41 3.43 -0.16
C LYS A 15 17.70 4.72 0.23
N VAL A 16 17.82 5.08 1.50
CA VAL A 16 17.16 6.26 2.05
C VAL A 16 18.21 7.28 2.46
N ASN A 17 18.04 8.49 1.99
CA ASN A 17 18.94 9.59 2.26
C ASN A 17 18.23 10.64 3.10
N ALA A 18 17.78 10.26 4.29
CA ALA A 18 17.08 11.16 5.21
C ALA A 18 17.96 11.44 6.40
N LYS A 19 18.49 12.65 6.46
CA LYS A 19 19.37 13.05 7.56
C LYS A 19 18.56 13.28 8.83
N ASN A 20 19.09 12.80 9.96
CA ASN A 20 18.51 13.02 11.28
C ASN A 20 17.10 12.45 11.45
N SER A 21 16.78 11.40 10.68
CA SER A 21 15.48 10.75 10.79
C SER A 21 15.65 9.28 11.14
N GLU A 22 14.77 8.81 12.01
CA GLU A 22 14.57 7.38 12.19
C GLU A 22 13.78 6.89 11.00
N ILE A 23 14.17 5.74 10.45
CA ILE A 23 13.48 5.16 9.31
C ILE A 23 12.85 3.84 9.72
N SER A 24 11.58 3.68 9.40
CA SER A 24 10.90 2.39 9.46
C SER A 24 10.32 2.07 8.08
N TYR A 25 10.11 0.80 7.83
CA TYR A 25 9.55 0.34 6.58
C TYR A 25 8.17 -0.25 6.82
N LEU A 26 7.24 0.11 5.97
CA LEU A 26 5.89 -0.47 5.98
C LEU A 26 5.73 -1.22 4.67
N ILE A 27 5.80 -2.55 4.74
CA ILE A 27 5.72 -3.38 3.54
C ILE A 27 4.43 -4.17 3.57
N ASP A 28 3.58 -3.92 2.59
CA ASP A 28 2.27 -4.55 2.47
C ASP A 28 1.47 -4.43 3.78
N GLY A 29 1.59 -3.27 4.43
CA GLY A 29 0.86 -2.97 5.64
C GLY A 29 1.51 -3.41 6.94
N ILE A 30 2.70 -4.03 6.90
CA ILE A 30 3.40 -4.54 8.07
C ILE A 30 4.68 -3.75 8.29
N GLU A 31 4.89 -3.32 9.53
CA GLU A 31 6.08 -2.53 9.87
C GLU A 31 7.30 -3.40 10.09
N TYR A 32 8.44 -2.98 9.51
CA TYR A 32 9.72 -3.65 9.64
C TYR A 32 10.80 -2.65 10.03
N ALA A 33 11.70 -3.06 10.92
CA ALA A 33 12.89 -2.27 11.23
C ALA A 33 13.89 -2.34 10.07
N PRO A 34 14.74 -1.33 9.90
CA PRO A 34 15.73 -1.33 8.81
C PRO A 34 16.63 -2.56 8.79
N ASP A 35 17.02 -3.05 9.96
CA ASP A 35 17.90 -4.24 10.05
C ASP A 35 17.27 -5.48 9.43
N SER A 36 15.95 -5.56 9.45
CA SER A 36 15.25 -6.70 8.85
C SER A 36 15.40 -6.76 7.34
N LEU A 37 15.76 -5.65 6.72
CA LEU A 37 15.80 -5.52 5.27
C LEU A 37 17.20 -5.34 4.72
N LYS A 38 18.22 -5.57 5.54
CA LYS A 38 19.60 -5.37 5.09
C LYS A 38 19.99 -6.27 3.92
N ASN A 39 19.31 -7.38 3.76
CA ASN A 39 19.56 -8.31 2.64
C ASN A 39 18.63 -8.06 1.46
N GLY A 40 17.88 -6.97 1.50
CA GLY A 40 16.97 -6.59 0.42
C GLY A 40 15.58 -7.20 0.56
N ILE A 41 14.71 -6.80 -0.34
CA ILE A 41 13.33 -7.26 -0.42
C ILE A 41 13.25 -8.26 -1.57
N PRO A 42 12.80 -9.52 -1.34
CA PRO A 42 12.80 -10.53 -2.40
C PRO A 42 11.74 -10.29 -3.48
N ASP A 43 10.67 -9.57 -3.15
CA ASP A 43 9.58 -9.34 -4.08
C ASP A 43 9.80 -8.07 -4.89
N GLU A 44 9.26 -8.04 -6.11
CA GLU A 44 9.26 -6.82 -6.89
C GLU A 44 8.37 -5.78 -6.22
N ILE A 45 8.73 -4.51 -6.40
CA ILE A 45 7.99 -3.40 -5.82
C ILE A 45 6.99 -2.87 -6.83
N ALA A 46 5.74 -2.75 -6.41
CA ALA A 46 4.69 -2.13 -7.21
C ALA A 46 4.64 -0.62 -6.95
N THR A 47 4.68 -0.22 -5.68
CA THR A 47 4.66 1.20 -5.32
C THR A 47 5.62 1.45 -4.15
N VAL A 48 6.21 2.63 -4.12
CA VAL A 48 7.05 3.07 -3.01
C VAL A 48 6.82 4.55 -2.76
N ASN A 49 6.77 4.93 -1.48
CA ASN A 49 6.59 6.32 -1.08
C ASN A 49 7.25 6.53 0.28
N MET A 50 7.64 7.76 0.58
CA MET A 50 8.21 8.10 1.88
C MET A 50 7.38 9.19 2.52
N ILE A 51 7.00 8.97 3.77
CA ILE A 51 6.15 9.88 4.52
C ILE A 51 6.77 10.15 5.89
N THR A 52 6.82 11.43 6.27
CA THR A 52 7.19 11.79 7.63
C THR A 52 6.01 11.47 8.55
N SER A 53 6.31 10.87 9.70
CA SER A 53 5.26 10.53 10.66
C SER A 53 4.48 11.77 11.06
N PRO A 54 3.14 11.72 11.06
CA PRO A 54 2.33 12.86 11.49
C PRO A 54 2.44 13.15 12.98
N THR A 55 2.93 12.20 13.78
CA THR A 55 3.06 12.36 15.22
C THR A 55 4.49 12.54 15.69
N ASN A 56 5.48 12.34 14.81
CA ASN A 56 6.89 12.45 15.16
C ASN A 56 7.69 12.92 13.95
N ALA A 57 8.05 14.20 13.95
CA ALA A 57 8.75 14.82 12.81
C ALA A 57 10.14 14.24 12.58
N LYS A 58 10.69 13.50 13.55
CA LYS A 58 12.01 12.88 13.42
C LYS A 58 11.93 11.45 12.89
N LYS A 59 10.73 10.96 12.61
CA LYS A 59 10.54 9.61 12.11
C LYS A 59 9.89 9.64 10.74
N SER A 60 10.46 8.87 9.83
CA SER A 60 9.90 8.72 8.48
C SER A 60 9.64 7.25 8.19
N TYR A 61 8.65 7.02 7.36
CA TYR A 61 8.27 5.68 6.93
C TYR A 61 8.44 5.56 5.43
N VAL A 62 9.06 4.46 5.01
CA VAL A 62 9.09 4.08 3.60
C VAL A 62 7.96 3.09 3.40
N ILE A 63 6.95 3.51 2.65
CA ILE A 63 5.76 2.70 2.43
C ILE A 63 5.90 1.96 1.11
N ILE A 64 5.91 0.64 1.19
CA ILE A 64 6.15 -0.22 0.05
C ILE A 64 4.99 -1.18 -0.12
N ASN A 65 4.47 -1.26 -1.35
CA ASN A 65 3.57 -2.34 -1.73
C ASN A 65 4.28 -3.17 -2.78
N THR A 66 4.36 -4.48 -2.54
CA THR A 66 5.03 -5.40 -3.45
C THR A 66 4.06 -5.93 -4.50
N LYS A 67 4.60 -6.63 -5.49
CA LYS A 67 3.78 -7.31 -6.49
C LYS A 67 3.32 -8.69 -6.04
N GLN A 68 3.54 -9.03 -4.78
CA GLN A 68 3.06 -10.29 -4.24
C GLN A 68 1.54 -10.31 -4.21
N LYS A 69 0.95 -11.38 -4.70
CA LYS A 69 -0.51 -11.52 -4.69
C LYS A 69 -1.02 -11.63 -3.27
N LYS A 70 -1.98 -10.78 -2.90
CA LYS A 70 -2.64 -10.80 -1.60
C LYS A 70 -4.11 -10.51 -1.78
N GLY A 71 -4.94 -11.34 -1.16
CA GLY A 71 -6.39 -11.18 -1.26
C GLY A 71 -6.92 -11.56 -2.63
N GLN A 72 -8.22 -11.53 -2.75
CA GLN A 72 -8.90 -11.93 -3.98
C GLN A 72 -10.13 -11.04 -4.20
N PHE A 73 -10.17 -10.38 -5.34
CA PHE A 73 -11.34 -9.63 -5.74
C PHE A 73 -12.47 -10.61 -6.06
N ILE A 74 -13.67 -10.31 -5.57
CA ILE A 74 -14.85 -11.14 -5.86
C ILE A 74 -15.75 -10.43 -6.87
N SER A 75 -16.22 -9.23 -6.51
CA SER A 75 -17.14 -8.51 -7.38
C SER A 75 -17.23 -7.03 -7.01
N TYR A 76 -17.62 -6.24 -8.00
CA TYR A 76 -18.04 -4.87 -7.76
C TYR A 76 -19.32 -4.65 -8.56
N ALA A 77 -20.44 -4.57 -7.87
CA ALA A 77 -21.73 -4.44 -8.52
C ALA A 77 -22.65 -3.60 -7.65
N ASN A 78 -23.40 -2.70 -8.29
CA ASN A 78 -24.34 -1.80 -7.60
C ASN A 78 -23.66 -0.98 -6.50
N GLY A 79 -22.39 -0.60 -6.73
CA GLY A 79 -21.63 0.19 -5.77
C GLY A 79 -21.07 -0.62 -4.61
N VAL A 80 -21.22 -1.93 -4.62
CA VAL A 80 -20.75 -2.80 -3.54
C VAL A 80 -19.52 -3.58 -3.97
N LEU A 81 -18.42 -3.38 -3.24
CA LEU A 81 -17.17 -4.09 -3.46
C LEU A 81 -17.11 -5.28 -2.51
N LYS A 82 -16.85 -6.45 -3.06
CA LYS A 82 -16.65 -7.67 -2.29
C LYS A 82 -15.29 -8.26 -2.59
N TYR A 83 -14.58 -8.66 -1.54
CA TYR A 83 -13.28 -9.31 -1.71
C TYR A 83 -13.04 -10.28 -0.57
N LYS A 84 -12.04 -11.12 -0.75
CA LYS A 84 -11.67 -12.13 0.24
C LYS A 84 -10.21 -11.95 0.65
N TYR A 85 -9.95 -12.01 1.94
CA TYR A 85 -8.60 -11.89 2.48
C TYR A 85 -8.48 -12.78 3.71
N ASN A 86 -7.41 -13.61 3.75
CA ASN A 86 -7.19 -14.54 4.87
C ASN A 86 -8.44 -15.38 5.18
N LYS A 87 -9.07 -15.93 4.13
CA LYS A 87 -10.24 -16.80 4.25
C LYS A 87 -11.50 -16.10 4.77
N GLN A 88 -11.46 -14.78 4.86
CA GLN A 88 -12.60 -14.00 5.32
C GLN A 88 -13.10 -13.12 4.19
N GLU A 89 -14.41 -13.02 4.05
CA GLU A 89 -15.03 -12.21 3.01
C GLU A 89 -15.37 -10.83 3.58
N TYR A 90 -15.09 -9.79 2.80
CA TYR A 90 -15.32 -8.41 3.17
C TYR A 90 -16.24 -7.75 2.15
N THR A 91 -17.09 -6.86 2.65
CA THR A 91 -18.02 -6.10 1.82
C THR A 91 -17.93 -4.63 2.17
N VAL A 92 -17.74 -3.79 1.16
CA VAL A 92 -17.65 -2.34 1.34
C VAL A 92 -18.50 -1.66 0.27
N ASN A 93 -19.21 -0.61 0.67
CA ASN A 93 -19.96 0.22 -0.27
C ASN A 93 -19.31 1.61 -0.28
N PRO A 94 -18.24 1.80 -1.05
CA PRO A 94 -17.41 3.00 -0.91
C PRO A 94 -18.11 4.30 -1.30
N GLU A 95 -19.05 4.25 -2.24
CA GLU A 95 -19.68 5.48 -2.71
C GLU A 95 -20.77 5.99 -1.78
N LYS A 96 -21.26 5.13 -0.87
CA LYS A 96 -22.26 5.55 0.12
C LYS A 96 -21.67 6.10 1.40
N LEU A 97 -20.36 5.95 1.59
CA LEU A 97 -19.70 6.47 2.76
C LEU A 97 -19.36 7.94 2.57
N GLU A 98 -19.48 8.74 3.62
CA GLU A 98 -19.16 10.17 3.54
C GLU A 98 -17.71 10.41 3.22
N GLU A 99 -16.83 9.64 3.85
CA GLU A 99 -15.39 9.77 3.66
C GLU A 99 -14.88 8.68 2.71
N PRO A 100 -13.80 8.96 1.97
CA PRO A 100 -13.22 7.94 1.09
C PRO A 100 -12.77 6.71 1.87
N ALA A 101 -13.14 5.54 1.38
CA ALA A 101 -12.85 4.27 2.04
C ALA A 101 -11.78 3.44 1.33
N LEU A 102 -11.36 3.84 0.14
CA LEU A 102 -10.42 3.08 -0.67
C LEU A 102 -9.09 3.80 -0.78
N ILE A 103 -8.01 3.05 -0.69
CA ILE A 103 -6.68 3.54 -1.05
C ILE A 103 -6.20 2.70 -2.22
N ILE A 104 -6.14 3.31 -3.40
CA ILE A 104 -5.72 2.64 -4.62
C ILE A 104 -4.37 3.21 -5.05
N ASN A 105 -3.34 2.38 -5.00
CA ASN A 105 -1.97 2.77 -5.32
C ASN A 105 -1.56 4.05 -4.57
N ASN A 106 -1.80 4.03 -3.25
CA ASN A 106 -1.49 5.11 -2.30
C ASN A 106 -2.33 6.38 -2.50
N ARG A 107 -3.43 6.29 -3.23
CA ARG A 107 -4.34 7.43 -3.42
C ARG A 107 -5.69 7.14 -2.79
N LEU A 108 -6.12 8.06 -1.96
CA LEU A 108 -7.41 7.96 -1.28
C LEU A 108 -8.53 8.32 -2.25
N THR A 109 -9.56 7.47 -2.36
CA THR A 109 -10.65 7.68 -3.31
C THR A 109 -11.95 7.05 -2.84
N LYS A 110 -13.07 7.59 -3.33
CA LYS A 110 -14.39 7.02 -3.11
C LYS A 110 -14.80 6.08 -4.24
N SER A 111 -14.13 6.15 -5.38
CA SER A 111 -14.55 5.43 -6.57
C SER A 111 -13.67 4.21 -6.83
N PHE A 112 -14.32 3.08 -7.04
CA PHE A 112 -13.65 1.88 -7.53
C PHE A 112 -13.66 1.96 -9.05
N ASN A 113 -12.59 2.48 -9.61
CA ASN A 113 -12.51 2.77 -11.04
C ASN A 113 -11.27 2.13 -11.65
N ILE A 114 -11.16 0.83 -11.48
CA ILE A 114 -10.03 0.06 -11.98
C ILE A 114 -10.52 -1.25 -12.59
N ASP A 115 -9.71 -1.80 -13.49
CA ASP A 115 -9.98 -3.12 -14.05
C ASP A 115 -9.58 -4.19 -13.02
N PRO A 116 -10.52 -5.02 -12.56
CA PRO A 116 -10.21 -6.03 -11.55
C PRO A 116 -9.09 -7.00 -11.94
N ILE A 117 -8.87 -7.23 -13.22
CA ILE A 117 -7.82 -8.14 -13.67
C ILE A 117 -6.43 -7.61 -13.34
N GLN A 118 -6.30 -6.30 -13.11
CA GLN A 118 -5.04 -5.66 -12.78
C GLN A 118 -4.75 -5.65 -11.29
N ILE A 119 -5.66 -6.09 -10.46
CA ILE A 119 -5.47 -6.08 -9.02
C ILE A 119 -4.43 -7.13 -8.61
N ILE A 120 -3.37 -6.66 -7.96
CA ILE A 120 -2.35 -7.51 -7.37
C ILE A 120 -2.68 -7.78 -5.91
N GLN A 121 -3.03 -6.73 -5.18
CA GLN A 121 -3.39 -6.86 -3.77
C GLN A 121 -4.73 -6.18 -3.52
N ILE A 122 -5.55 -6.85 -2.72
CA ILE A 122 -6.75 -6.25 -2.15
C ILE A 122 -6.86 -6.79 -0.73
N ARG A 123 -6.79 -5.89 0.23
CA ARG A 123 -6.71 -6.27 1.63
C ARG A 123 -7.24 -5.16 2.53
N PRO A 124 -7.61 -5.49 3.78
CA PRO A 124 -8.03 -4.44 4.70
C PRO A 124 -6.89 -3.47 5.00
N ALA A 125 -7.19 -2.20 5.14
CA ALA A 125 -6.20 -1.21 5.53
C ALA A 125 -5.81 -1.44 6.99
N SER A 126 -4.50 -1.39 7.28
CA SER A 126 -4.04 -1.48 8.65
C SER A 126 -4.20 -0.13 9.34
N GLU A 127 -4.19 -0.14 10.67
CA GLU A 127 -4.30 1.09 11.42
C GLU A 127 -3.15 2.04 11.12
N LEU A 128 -1.94 1.51 11.02
CA LEU A 128 -0.77 2.32 10.72
C LEU A 128 -0.87 2.95 9.34
N GLU A 129 -1.35 2.21 8.35
CA GLU A 129 -1.58 2.77 7.01
C GLU A 129 -2.56 3.93 7.06
N ARG A 130 -3.64 3.79 7.78
CA ARG A 130 -4.63 4.88 7.91
C ARG A 130 -4.02 6.11 8.53
N GLN A 131 -3.20 5.93 9.57
CA GLN A 131 -2.55 7.05 10.23
C GLN A 131 -1.55 7.75 9.31
N LEU A 132 -0.69 7.00 8.66
CA LEU A 132 0.38 7.56 7.85
C LEU A 132 -0.15 8.25 6.60
N LEU A 133 -1.20 7.70 6.01
CA LEU A 133 -1.77 8.25 4.78
C LEU A 133 -2.84 9.31 5.05
N GLY A 134 -3.05 9.65 6.33
CA GLY A 134 -4.05 10.65 6.69
C GLY A 134 -5.46 10.24 6.31
N ALA A 135 -5.75 8.96 6.39
CA ALA A 135 -6.99 8.39 5.89
C ALA A 135 -7.67 7.54 6.96
N PRO A 136 -8.19 8.16 8.03
CA PRO A 136 -8.77 7.40 9.15
C PRO A 136 -9.99 6.57 8.76
N SER A 137 -10.65 6.93 7.67
CA SER A 137 -11.84 6.23 7.20
C SER A 137 -11.53 5.13 6.17
N ALA A 138 -10.27 4.99 5.77
CA ALA A 138 -9.91 3.99 4.76
C ALA A 138 -10.16 2.57 5.27
N GLN A 139 -10.77 1.75 4.44
CA GLN A 139 -11.09 0.37 4.79
C GLN A 139 -10.33 -0.64 3.94
N VAL A 140 -10.00 -0.29 2.71
CA VAL A 140 -9.43 -1.22 1.74
C VAL A 140 -8.20 -0.64 1.08
N ILE A 141 -7.15 -1.44 1.02
CA ILE A 141 -5.95 -1.14 0.23
C ILE A 141 -6.02 -1.95 -1.05
N ILE A 142 -5.85 -1.28 -2.18
CA ILE A 142 -5.81 -1.93 -3.49
C ILE A 142 -4.52 -1.53 -4.19
N VAL A 143 -3.80 -2.53 -4.69
CA VAL A 143 -2.58 -2.33 -5.45
C VAL A 143 -2.78 -2.98 -6.81
N THR A 144 -2.53 -2.23 -7.87
CA THR A 144 -2.68 -2.73 -9.24
C THR A 144 -1.34 -2.82 -9.94
N ASP A 145 -1.33 -3.57 -11.03
CA ASP A 145 -0.16 -3.60 -11.90
C ASP A 145 -0.07 -2.25 -12.59
N LYS A 146 1.06 -1.58 -12.43
CA LYS A 146 1.25 -0.24 -13.00
C LYS A 146 1.25 -0.21 -14.51
N MET A 147 1.44 -1.34 -15.14
CA MET A 147 1.36 -1.40 -16.59
C MET A 147 0.00 -0.92 -17.09
N GLY A 148 -1.03 -1.04 -16.27
CA GLY A 148 -2.36 -0.56 -16.61
C GLY A 148 -2.49 0.95 -16.67
N PHE A 149 -1.47 1.69 -16.26
CA PHE A 149 -1.50 3.15 -16.30
C PHE A 149 -0.76 3.72 -17.49
N LEU A 150 -0.23 2.88 -18.31
CA LEU A 150 0.51 3.36 -19.46
C LEU A 150 -0.44 3.60 -20.60
N PHE A 151 -0.88 4.79 -20.65
CA PHE A 151 -1.78 5.20 -21.71
C PHE A 151 -1.62 6.66 -21.95
#